data_cbc0fed4b7e3a47c34b59cca8fd54219
#
_entry.id   cbc0fed4b7e3a47c34b59cca8fd54219
#
_cell.length_a   1.000
_cell.length_b   1.000
_cell.length_c   1.000
_cell.angle_alpha   90.00
_cell.angle_beta   90.00
_cell.angle_gamma   90.00
#
_symmetry.space_group_name_H-M   'P 1'
#
loop_
_entity.id
_entity.type
_entity.pdbx_description
1 polymer ?
#
loop_
_entity_poly.entity_id
_entity_poly.type
_entity_poly.pdbx_seq_one_letter_code
_entity_poly.pdbx_strand_id
1 'polypeptide(L)'
;MNILVVSAHPDDEVLGAGGTLLKHKKKGDTIHWLIVTKVSVEGGFKPERIQSRQVEIEKVAQRLGVTKTHQLPYPTMTLSDSSLLTMIPEIASIIAESKPERIYVVNRSDAHSDHRITFQAVMACTKSFRAPFIKSVLMYECISETEFGIATAENMFIPNYFVDITEFFNEKISITEIYESEIGQHPFPRSIKNIEALATFRGATAGVNYAEAFQLIKFIDK
;
A
#
# COMPACT_ATOMS: atom_id res chain seq x y z
N MET A 1 6.19 9.32 -14.57
CA MET A 1 7.25 9.00 -13.57
C MET A 1 7.21 7.53 -13.21
N ASN A 2 8.25 7.02 -12.55
CA ASN A 2 8.23 5.65 -12.03
C ASN A 2 7.72 5.66 -10.60
N ILE A 3 6.71 4.84 -10.32
CA ILE A 3 6.04 4.70 -9.02
C ILE A 3 6.32 3.31 -8.48
N LEU A 4 6.61 3.20 -7.19
CA LEU A 4 6.62 1.94 -6.46
C LEU A 4 5.58 2.05 -5.33
N VAL A 5 4.53 1.22 -5.38
CA VAL A 5 3.66 0.99 -4.23
C VAL A 5 4.10 -0.28 -3.52
N VAL A 6 4.23 -0.21 -2.20
CA VAL A 6 4.67 -1.33 -1.36
C VAL A 6 3.56 -1.67 -0.38
N SER A 7 3.06 -2.88 -0.49
CA SER A 7 2.05 -3.49 0.39
C SER A 7 2.70 -4.55 1.26
N ALA A 8 2.28 -4.68 2.50
CA ALA A 8 2.59 -5.87 3.30
C ALA A 8 1.79 -7.07 2.78
N HIS A 9 0.49 -6.85 2.53
CA HIS A 9 -0.45 -7.84 2.03
C HIS A 9 -1.11 -7.38 0.72
N PRO A 10 -1.62 -8.31 -0.11
CA PRO A 10 -2.48 -7.96 -1.25
C PRO A 10 -3.84 -7.46 -0.72
N ASP A 11 -4.14 -6.21 -0.88
CA ASP A 11 -5.30 -5.37 -0.59
C ASP A 11 -4.89 -3.98 -0.03
N ASP A 12 -3.76 -3.89 0.67
CA ASP A 12 -3.24 -2.64 1.25
C ASP A 12 -3.14 -1.52 0.20
N GLU A 13 -2.64 -1.85 -1.01
CA GLU A 13 -2.41 -0.89 -2.09
C GLU A 13 -3.70 -0.25 -2.57
N VAL A 14 -4.77 -1.03 -2.67
CA VAL A 14 -6.05 -0.51 -3.13
C VAL A 14 -6.78 0.21 -2.00
N LEU A 15 -6.70 -0.29 -0.77
CA LEU A 15 -7.29 0.37 0.40
C LEU A 15 -6.67 1.74 0.65
N GLY A 16 -5.34 1.84 0.65
CA GLY A 16 -4.63 3.07 0.99
C GLY A 16 -4.35 4.02 -0.18
N ALA A 17 -4.16 3.50 -1.40
CA ALA A 17 -3.69 4.28 -2.54
C ALA A 17 -4.38 3.97 -3.88
N GLY A 18 -5.47 3.19 -3.91
CA GLY A 18 -6.08 2.70 -5.16
C GLY A 18 -6.50 3.79 -6.12
N GLY A 19 -7.17 4.84 -5.64
CA GLY A 19 -7.56 5.99 -6.46
C GLY A 19 -6.35 6.79 -6.96
N THR A 20 -5.32 6.92 -6.14
CA THR A 20 -4.05 7.55 -6.50
C THR A 20 -3.33 6.77 -7.60
N LEU A 21 -3.31 5.43 -7.50
CA LEU A 21 -2.70 4.57 -8.52
C LEU A 21 -3.48 4.67 -9.85
N LEU A 22 -4.80 4.72 -9.81
CA LEU A 22 -5.63 4.98 -11.01
C LEU A 22 -5.33 6.34 -11.64
N LYS A 23 -5.09 7.35 -10.81
CA LYS A 23 -4.66 8.68 -11.28
C LYS A 23 -3.27 8.65 -11.94
N HIS A 24 -2.34 7.85 -11.41
CA HIS A 24 -1.03 7.59 -12.02
C HIS A 24 -1.18 6.85 -13.37
N LYS A 25 -2.02 5.81 -13.42
CA LYS A 25 -2.37 5.10 -14.65
C LYS A 25 -2.87 6.05 -15.74
N LYS A 26 -3.82 6.94 -15.39
CA LYS A 26 -4.37 7.95 -16.31
C LYS A 26 -3.28 8.91 -16.85
N LYS A 27 -2.27 9.21 -16.04
CA LYS A 27 -1.13 10.05 -16.44
C LYS A 27 -0.08 9.33 -17.30
N GLY A 28 -0.20 8.01 -17.46
CA GLY A 28 0.79 7.19 -18.16
C GLY A 28 2.07 6.96 -17.35
N ASP A 29 2.01 7.05 -16.03
CA ASP A 29 3.13 6.73 -15.15
C ASP A 29 3.37 5.21 -15.12
N THR A 30 4.64 4.81 -14.95
CA THR A 30 5.01 3.39 -14.79
C THR A 30 4.81 2.98 -13.35
N ILE A 31 3.95 2.00 -13.09
CA ILE A 31 3.59 1.55 -11.75
C ILE A 31 4.21 0.18 -11.49
N HIS A 32 5.06 0.10 -10.47
CA HIS A 32 5.54 -1.16 -9.89
C HIS A 32 4.80 -1.41 -8.57
N TRP A 33 4.41 -2.65 -8.35
CA TRP A 33 3.79 -3.06 -7.10
C TRP A 33 4.63 -4.14 -6.42
N LEU A 34 5.07 -3.87 -5.20
CA LEU A 34 5.78 -4.82 -4.34
C LEU A 34 4.85 -5.32 -3.25
N ILE A 35 4.61 -6.63 -3.24
CA ILE A 35 3.88 -7.35 -2.20
C ILE A 35 4.93 -8.09 -1.36
N VAL A 36 4.99 -7.79 -0.06
CA VAL A 36 6.05 -8.34 0.80
C VAL A 36 5.73 -9.73 1.28
N THR A 37 4.46 -10.01 1.60
CA THR A 37 4.07 -11.32 2.11
C THR A 37 3.17 -12.08 1.16
N LYS A 38 3.04 -13.38 1.40
CA LYS A 38 2.14 -14.25 0.67
C LYS A 38 1.42 -15.23 1.60
N VAL A 39 0.20 -15.59 1.24
CA VAL A 39 -0.49 -16.73 1.84
C VAL A 39 0.20 -18.02 1.38
N SER A 40 0.39 -18.97 2.27
CA SER A 40 1.07 -20.24 1.98
C SER A 40 0.47 -21.40 2.78
N VAL A 41 0.75 -22.62 2.33
CA VAL A 41 0.30 -23.84 3.05
C VAL A 41 0.93 -23.90 4.44
N GLU A 42 2.20 -23.51 4.57
CA GLU A 42 2.91 -23.44 5.85
C GLU A 42 2.29 -22.42 6.81
N GLY A 43 1.65 -21.36 6.26
CA GLY A 43 0.85 -20.39 7.00
C GLY A 43 -0.57 -20.86 7.34
N GLY A 44 -0.91 -22.13 7.05
CA GLY A 44 -2.22 -22.72 7.36
C GLY A 44 -3.33 -22.41 6.32
N PHE A 45 -2.98 -21.86 5.16
CA PHE A 45 -3.97 -21.57 4.12
C PHE A 45 -4.18 -22.79 3.21
N LYS A 46 -5.44 -23.01 2.80
CA LYS A 46 -5.78 -24.07 1.84
C LYS A 46 -5.27 -23.72 0.44
N PRO A 47 -4.90 -24.73 -0.38
CA PRO A 47 -4.43 -24.49 -1.76
C PRO A 47 -5.39 -23.68 -2.62
N GLU A 48 -6.70 -23.88 -2.46
CA GLU A 48 -7.73 -23.14 -3.17
C GLU A 48 -7.68 -21.64 -2.85
N ARG A 49 -7.41 -21.29 -1.57
CA ARG A 49 -7.27 -19.90 -1.14
C ARG A 49 -6.00 -19.24 -1.71
N ILE A 50 -4.90 -20.01 -1.77
CA ILE A 50 -3.64 -19.52 -2.36
C ILE A 50 -3.86 -19.23 -3.85
N GLN A 51 -4.54 -20.14 -4.56
CA GLN A 51 -4.83 -19.97 -5.98
C GLN A 51 -5.79 -18.79 -6.23
N SER A 52 -6.87 -18.67 -5.44
CA SER A 52 -7.80 -17.53 -5.57
C SER A 52 -7.10 -16.21 -5.31
N ARG A 53 -6.22 -16.12 -4.30
CA ARG A 53 -5.45 -14.91 -3.99
C ARG A 53 -4.54 -14.51 -5.16
N GLN A 54 -3.92 -15.47 -5.83
CA GLN A 54 -3.09 -15.18 -6.98
C GLN A 54 -3.91 -14.58 -8.14
N VAL A 55 -5.09 -15.12 -8.40
CA VAL A 55 -6.03 -14.58 -9.41
C VAL A 55 -6.52 -13.18 -9.04
N GLU A 56 -6.80 -12.93 -7.75
CA GLU A 56 -7.17 -11.60 -7.25
C GLU A 56 -6.05 -10.59 -7.52
N ILE A 57 -4.80 -10.92 -7.17
CA ILE A 57 -3.61 -10.07 -7.42
C ILE A 57 -3.47 -9.72 -8.89
N GLU A 58 -3.58 -10.69 -9.79
CA GLU A 58 -3.46 -10.48 -11.24
C GLU A 58 -4.55 -9.54 -11.77
N LYS A 59 -5.80 -9.75 -11.35
CA LYS A 59 -6.94 -8.88 -11.73
C LYS A 59 -6.74 -7.45 -11.22
N VAL A 60 -6.34 -7.30 -9.97
CA VAL A 60 -6.11 -5.98 -9.35
C VAL A 60 -4.95 -5.27 -10.04
N ALA A 61 -3.83 -5.97 -10.28
CA ALA A 61 -2.68 -5.41 -10.99
C ALA A 61 -3.07 -4.90 -12.40
N GLN A 62 -3.85 -5.68 -13.14
CA GLN A 62 -4.37 -5.29 -14.45
C GLN A 62 -5.27 -4.04 -14.37
N ARG A 63 -6.21 -4.03 -13.40
CA ARG A 63 -7.15 -2.92 -13.22
C ARG A 63 -6.43 -1.63 -12.81
N LEU A 64 -5.46 -1.70 -11.91
CA LEU A 64 -4.63 -0.57 -11.48
C LEU A 64 -3.61 -0.12 -12.53
N GLY A 65 -3.40 -0.90 -13.60
CA GLY A 65 -2.41 -0.59 -14.63
C GLY A 65 -0.97 -0.81 -14.17
N VAL A 66 -0.76 -1.77 -13.27
CA VAL A 66 0.56 -2.15 -12.78
C VAL A 66 1.40 -2.71 -13.93
N THR A 67 2.57 -2.14 -14.13
CA THR A 67 3.52 -2.56 -15.16
C THR A 67 4.24 -3.85 -14.76
N LYS A 68 4.61 -3.96 -13.48
CA LYS A 68 5.26 -5.14 -12.93
C LYS A 68 4.89 -5.33 -11.47
N THR A 69 4.44 -6.55 -11.13
CA THR A 69 4.25 -7.00 -9.76
C THR A 69 5.50 -7.75 -9.30
N HIS A 70 6.00 -7.37 -8.13
CA HIS A 70 7.07 -8.07 -7.41
C HIS A 70 6.46 -8.68 -6.16
N GLN A 71 6.66 -9.96 -5.94
CA GLN A 71 6.17 -10.65 -4.75
C GLN A 71 7.32 -11.35 -4.04
N LEU A 72 7.52 -10.99 -2.75
CA LEU A 72 8.50 -11.66 -1.91
C LEU A 72 7.92 -12.92 -1.28
N PRO A 73 8.77 -13.86 -0.86
CA PRO A 73 8.31 -15.18 -0.44
C PRO A 73 7.92 -15.28 1.04
N TYR A 74 7.85 -14.18 1.78
CA TYR A 74 7.62 -14.21 3.22
C TYR A 74 6.18 -14.63 3.55
N PRO A 75 5.97 -15.59 4.46
CA PRO A 75 4.61 -15.94 4.89
C PRO A 75 3.95 -14.76 5.61
N THR A 76 2.66 -14.55 5.36
CA THR A 76 1.89 -13.52 6.08
C THR A 76 1.86 -13.80 7.59
N MET A 77 1.78 -12.76 8.41
CA MET A 77 1.79 -12.78 9.89
C MET A 77 3.09 -13.29 10.52
N THR A 78 4.20 -13.33 9.78
CA THR A 78 5.45 -13.89 10.31
C THR A 78 6.62 -12.91 10.32
N LEU A 79 6.44 -11.70 9.78
CA LEU A 79 7.53 -10.75 9.72
C LEU A 79 7.96 -10.29 11.12
N SER A 80 9.26 -10.22 11.32
CA SER A 80 9.91 -9.81 12.55
C SER A 80 11.19 -9.04 12.26
N ASP A 81 11.86 -8.53 13.27
CA ASP A 81 13.14 -7.83 13.10
C ASP A 81 14.20 -8.70 12.41
N SER A 82 14.17 -10.01 12.62
CA SER A 82 15.09 -10.94 11.93
C SER A 82 14.86 -10.98 10.42
N SER A 83 13.62 -10.74 9.95
CA SER A 83 13.30 -10.69 8.53
C SER A 83 13.98 -9.53 7.80
N LEU A 84 14.33 -8.45 8.51
CA LEU A 84 15.00 -7.28 7.94
C LEU A 84 16.35 -7.63 7.28
N LEU A 85 17.05 -8.65 7.77
CA LEU A 85 18.35 -9.07 7.24
C LEU A 85 18.26 -9.54 5.78
N THR A 86 17.17 -10.21 5.41
CA THR A 86 16.94 -10.71 4.05
C THR A 86 16.07 -9.77 3.23
N MET A 87 15.07 -9.15 3.83
CA MET A 87 14.15 -8.23 3.15
C MET A 87 14.83 -6.98 2.60
N ILE A 88 15.74 -6.35 3.37
CA ILE A 88 16.39 -5.12 2.94
C ILE A 88 17.18 -5.30 1.63
N PRO A 89 18.04 -6.32 1.47
CA PRO A 89 18.71 -6.58 0.19
C PRO A 89 17.73 -6.85 -0.97
N GLU A 90 16.67 -7.61 -0.75
CA GLU A 90 15.67 -7.92 -1.78
C GLU A 90 14.91 -6.67 -2.22
N ILE A 91 14.42 -5.86 -1.27
CA ILE A 91 13.74 -4.59 -1.56
C ILE A 91 14.70 -3.61 -2.24
N ALA A 92 15.96 -3.54 -1.81
CA ALA A 92 16.96 -2.69 -2.44
C ALA A 92 17.21 -3.08 -3.92
N SER A 93 17.19 -4.38 -4.23
CA SER A 93 17.29 -4.88 -5.61
C SER A 93 16.10 -4.44 -6.46
N ILE A 94 14.87 -4.56 -5.93
CA ILE A 94 13.64 -4.14 -6.61
C ILE A 94 13.65 -2.61 -6.84
N ILE A 95 14.09 -1.83 -5.85
CA ILE A 95 14.22 -0.37 -5.97
C ILE A 95 15.27 0.00 -7.03
N ALA A 96 16.41 -0.72 -7.09
CA ALA A 96 17.44 -0.49 -8.09
C ALA A 96 16.96 -0.84 -9.50
N GLU A 97 16.13 -1.87 -9.66
CA GLU A 97 15.52 -2.27 -10.92
C GLU A 97 14.47 -1.24 -11.39
N SER A 98 13.49 -0.94 -10.53
CA SER A 98 12.32 -0.10 -10.87
C SER A 98 12.66 1.39 -10.92
N LYS A 99 13.72 1.83 -10.24
CA LYS A 99 14.18 3.23 -10.12
C LYS A 99 13.01 4.19 -9.84
N PRO A 100 12.25 3.98 -8.76
CA PRO A 100 11.06 4.79 -8.51
C PRO A 100 11.45 6.22 -8.13
N GLU A 101 10.76 7.18 -8.73
CA GLU A 101 10.84 8.58 -8.31
C GLU A 101 9.98 8.83 -7.07
N ARG A 102 8.92 8.01 -6.89
CA ARG A 102 8.00 8.07 -5.77
C ARG A 102 7.70 6.69 -5.22
N ILE A 103 7.73 6.58 -3.89
CA ILE A 103 7.36 5.36 -3.17
C ILE A 103 6.14 5.65 -2.31
N TYR A 104 5.13 4.78 -2.39
CA TYR A 104 4.03 4.67 -1.45
C TYR A 104 4.24 3.44 -0.59
N VAL A 105 4.10 3.56 0.73
CA VAL A 105 4.36 2.47 1.68
C VAL A 105 3.32 2.48 2.80
N VAL A 106 3.02 1.31 3.37
CA VAL A 106 2.13 1.15 4.53
C VAL A 106 2.57 1.99 5.74
N ASN A 107 1.63 2.33 6.62
CA ASN A 107 1.92 3.13 7.79
C ASN A 107 2.82 2.40 8.80
N ARG A 108 3.79 3.13 9.35
CA ARG A 108 4.80 2.64 10.30
C ARG A 108 4.25 2.17 11.65
N SER A 109 3.04 2.59 11.99
CA SER A 109 2.43 2.42 13.32
C SER A 109 1.15 1.60 13.30
N ASP A 110 0.87 0.93 12.19
CA ASP A 110 -0.30 0.07 12.04
C ASP A 110 -0.32 -1.05 13.08
N ALA A 111 -1.51 -1.54 13.39
CA ALA A 111 -1.70 -2.64 14.33
C ALA A 111 -0.96 -3.89 13.88
N HIS A 112 -0.97 -4.18 12.57
CA HIS A 112 -0.32 -5.36 12.00
C HIS A 112 1.21 -5.24 12.03
N SER A 113 1.89 -6.26 12.58
CA SER A 113 3.36 -6.28 12.66
C SER A 113 4.04 -6.29 11.30
N ASP A 114 3.45 -6.99 10.31
CA ASP A 114 4.01 -7.05 8.95
C ASP A 114 4.08 -5.65 8.31
N HIS A 115 3.13 -4.74 8.59
CA HIS A 115 3.17 -3.36 8.11
C HIS A 115 4.37 -2.60 8.70
N ARG A 116 4.58 -2.73 10.01
CA ARG A 116 5.69 -2.06 10.70
C ARG A 116 7.06 -2.51 10.18
N ILE A 117 7.23 -3.82 10.00
CA ILE A 117 8.48 -4.40 9.48
C ILE A 117 8.69 -4.03 8.00
N THR A 118 7.61 -4.07 7.19
CA THR A 118 7.65 -3.62 5.78
C THR A 118 8.09 -2.16 5.69
N PHE A 119 7.50 -1.27 6.50
CA PHE A 119 7.90 0.13 6.54
C PHE A 119 9.39 0.30 6.87
N GLN A 120 9.87 -0.38 7.93
CA GLN A 120 11.28 -0.30 8.34
C GLN A 120 12.22 -0.75 7.22
N ALA A 121 11.92 -1.87 6.55
CA ALA A 121 12.73 -2.41 5.47
C ALA A 121 12.80 -1.45 4.27
N VAL A 122 11.65 -0.88 3.87
CA VAL A 122 11.58 0.10 2.78
C VAL A 122 12.39 1.35 3.12
N MET A 123 12.20 1.91 4.32
CA MET A 123 12.91 3.12 4.71
C MET A 123 14.42 2.95 4.76
N ALA A 124 14.93 1.77 5.11
CA ALA A 124 16.36 1.45 5.06
C ALA A 124 16.93 1.56 3.64
N CYS A 125 16.09 1.34 2.60
CA CYS A 125 16.47 1.38 1.18
C CYS A 125 16.35 2.77 0.53
N THR A 126 15.81 3.79 1.22
CA THR A 126 15.54 5.12 0.63
C THR A 126 16.65 6.15 0.84
N LYS A 127 17.85 5.73 1.23
CA LYS A 127 18.99 6.64 1.45
C LYS A 127 19.40 7.30 0.13
N SER A 128 19.43 8.63 0.07
CA SER A 128 19.61 9.40 -1.16
C SER A 128 20.94 9.15 -1.86
N PHE A 129 22.00 8.79 -1.14
CA PHE A 129 23.30 8.44 -1.74
C PHE A 129 23.30 7.05 -2.40
N ARG A 130 22.33 6.16 -2.05
CA ARG A 130 22.19 4.84 -2.68
C ARG A 130 21.09 4.82 -3.74
N ALA A 131 20.02 5.58 -3.52
CA ALA A 131 18.87 5.68 -4.41
C ALA A 131 18.57 7.17 -4.74
N PRO A 132 19.47 7.85 -5.51
CA PRO A 132 19.36 9.29 -5.79
C PRO A 132 18.17 9.66 -6.66
N PHE A 133 17.54 8.69 -7.31
CA PHE A 133 16.34 8.87 -8.14
C PHE A 133 15.05 8.99 -7.31
N ILE A 134 15.04 8.58 -6.04
CA ILE A 134 13.86 8.71 -5.17
C ILE A 134 13.71 10.17 -4.77
N LYS A 135 12.63 10.80 -5.26
CA LYS A 135 12.28 12.19 -4.96
C LYS A 135 11.31 12.29 -3.77
N SER A 136 10.39 11.32 -3.63
CA SER A 136 9.41 11.37 -2.55
C SER A 136 9.07 9.99 -1.99
N VAL A 137 8.82 9.95 -0.68
CA VAL A 137 8.29 8.79 0.04
C VAL A 137 7.05 9.23 0.80
N LEU A 138 5.94 8.57 0.54
CA LEU A 138 4.64 8.82 1.14
C LEU A 138 4.17 7.55 1.86
N MET A 139 3.72 7.73 3.09
CA MET A 139 3.11 6.68 3.89
C MET A 139 1.60 6.80 3.78
N TYR A 140 0.90 5.69 3.54
CA TYR A 140 -0.56 5.68 3.44
C TYR A 140 -1.20 5.01 4.65
N GLU A 141 -2.42 5.45 4.97
CA GLU A 141 -3.28 4.78 5.95
C GLU A 141 -3.97 3.58 5.33
N CYS A 142 -4.09 2.50 6.10
CA CYS A 142 -4.78 1.29 5.72
C CYS A 142 -5.93 1.05 6.71
N ILE A 143 -7.17 1.11 6.21
CA ILE A 143 -8.36 0.78 6.99
C ILE A 143 -8.23 -0.64 7.56
N SER A 144 -8.66 -0.85 8.79
CA SER A 144 -8.54 -2.02 9.65
C SER A 144 -7.19 -2.19 10.34
N GLU A 145 -6.21 -1.32 10.05
CA GLU A 145 -4.89 -1.41 10.63
C GLU A 145 -4.45 -0.10 11.28
N THR A 146 -4.58 1.02 10.56
CA THR A 146 -4.07 2.32 11.03
C THR A 146 -4.88 2.84 12.22
N GLU A 147 -6.20 2.72 12.18
CA GLU A 147 -7.09 3.16 13.27
C GLU A 147 -7.03 2.27 14.51
N PHE A 148 -6.52 1.04 14.38
CA PHE A 148 -6.30 0.11 15.50
C PHE A 148 -4.86 0.15 16.05
N GLY A 149 -4.01 1.00 15.49
CA GLY A 149 -2.67 1.25 16.02
C GLY A 149 -2.72 1.85 17.43
N ILE A 150 -1.57 1.82 18.13
CA ILE A 150 -1.48 2.35 19.51
C ILE A 150 -1.74 3.86 19.48
N ALA A 151 -2.77 4.31 20.20
CA ALA A 151 -3.24 5.69 20.22
C ALA A 151 -2.34 6.59 21.10
N THR A 152 -1.09 6.80 20.65
CA THR A 152 -0.15 7.77 21.25
C THR A 152 0.29 8.79 20.19
N ALA A 153 0.77 9.95 20.62
CA ALA A 153 1.19 11.01 19.71
C ALA A 153 2.28 10.53 18.72
N GLU A 154 3.18 9.66 19.16
CA GLU A 154 4.28 9.12 18.35
C GLU A 154 3.79 8.17 17.25
N ASN A 155 2.63 7.53 17.45
CA ASN A 155 2.08 6.52 16.56
C ASN A 155 0.96 7.04 15.67
N MET A 156 0.53 8.29 15.87
CA MET A 156 -0.55 8.86 15.05
C MET A 156 -0.14 8.94 13.57
N PHE A 157 -1.07 8.53 12.70
CA PHE A 157 -1.03 8.89 11.30
C PHE A 157 -1.46 10.34 11.13
N ILE A 158 -0.55 11.19 10.65
CA ILE A 158 -0.79 12.64 10.50
C ILE A 158 -0.74 12.98 9.01
N PRO A 159 -1.87 12.94 8.29
CA PRO A 159 -1.88 13.22 6.86
C PRO A 159 -1.55 14.69 6.58
N ASN A 160 -0.66 14.91 5.61
CA ASN A 160 -0.22 16.23 5.17
C ASN A 160 -0.12 16.34 3.64
N TYR A 161 -0.51 15.29 2.92
CA TYR A 161 -0.53 15.22 1.46
C TYR A 161 -1.82 14.54 1.03
N PHE A 162 -2.64 15.23 0.21
CA PHE A 162 -3.96 14.75 -0.19
C PHE A 162 -4.01 14.62 -1.72
N VAL A 163 -4.62 13.56 -2.20
CA VAL A 163 -4.84 13.32 -3.62
C VAL A 163 -6.33 13.26 -3.88
N ASP A 164 -6.83 14.18 -4.70
CA ASP A 164 -8.19 14.13 -5.21
C ASP A 164 -8.38 12.87 -6.07
N ILE A 165 -9.28 11.99 -5.64
CA ILE A 165 -9.65 10.75 -6.29
C ILE A 165 -11.11 10.71 -6.72
N THR A 166 -11.79 11.87 -6.74
CA THR A 166 -13.23 11.97 -7.03
C THR A 166 -13.60 11.22 -8.32
N GLU A 167 -12.81 11.39 -9.37
CA GLU A 167 -13.02 10.72 -10.65
C GLU A 167 -12.79 9.20 -10.59
N PHE A 168 -11.98 8.74 -9.65
CA PHE A 168 -11.51 7.35 -9.57
C PHE A 168 -12.18 6.55 -8.46
N PHE A 169 -13.01 7.18 -7.63
CA PHE A 169 -13.54 6.56 -6.42
C PHE A 169 -14.37 5.30 -6.72
N ASN A 170 -15.29 5.36 -7.67
CA ASN A 170 -16.13 4.22 -8.04
C ASN A 170 -15.28 3.04 -8.60
N GLU A 171 -14.24 3.35 -9.37
CA GLU A 171 -13.33 2.32 -9.89
C GLU A 171 -12.49 1.72 -8.76
N LYS A 172 -12.00 2.53 -7.80
CA LYS A 172 -11.34 2.04 -6.60
C LYS A 172 -12.22 1.05 -5.85
N ILE A 173 -13.49 1.38 -5.60
CA ILE A 173 -14.44 0.47 -4.93
C ILE A 173 -14.57 -0.84 -5.69
N SER A 174 -14.82 -0.78 -7.00
CA SER A 174 -14.95 -1.97 -7.84
C SER A 174 -13.68 -2.84 -7.88
N ILE A 175 -12.51 -2.27 -7.70
CA ILE A 175 -11.25 -3.02 -7.58
C ILE A 175 -11.12 -3.63 -6.18
N THR A 176 -11.49 -2.89 -5.14
CA THR A 176 -11.47 -3.38 -3.77
C THR A 176 -12.36 -4.62 -3.59
N GLU A 177 -13.52 -4.65 -4.24
CA GLU A 177 -14.45 -5.79 -4.22
C GLU A 177 -13.90 -7.07 -4.86
N ILE A 178 -12.79 -7.00 -5.62
CA ILE A 178 -12.10 -8.22 -6.13
C ILE A 178 -11.57 -9.06 -4.96
N TYR A 179 -11.21 -8.43 -3.86
CA TYR A 179 -10.78 -9.09 -2.62
C TYR A 179 -11.99 -9.47 -1.74
N GLU A 180 -12.90 -10.29 -2.27
CA GLU A 180 -14.19 -10.62 -1.63
C GLU A 180 -14.06 -11.06 -0.17
N SER A 181 -13.01 -11.83 0.18
CA SER A 181 -12.81 -12.33 1.54
C SER A 181 -12.33 -11.26 2.52
N GLU A 182 -11.86 -10.11 2.02
CA GLU A 182 -11.35 -9.02 2.84
C GLU A 182 -12.41 -7.95 3.11
N ILE A 183 -13.54 -7.99 2.41
CA ILE A 183 -14.63 -7.03 2.53
C ILE A 183 -15.77 -7.63 3.36
N GLY A 184 -16.38 -6.81 4.19
CA GLY A 184 -17.52 -7.23 5.03
C GLY A 184 -18.61 -6.17 5.13
N GLN A 185 -19.73 -6.55 5.75
CA GLN A 185 -20.80 -5.59 6.04
C GLN A 185 -20.44 -4.71 7.23
N HIS A 186 -20.83 -3.42 7.16
CA HIS A 186 -20.69 -2.52 8.32
C HIS A 186 -21.38 -3.11 9.57
N PRO A 187 -20.71 -3.10 10.75
CA PRO A 187 -19.56 -2.27 11.15
C PRO A 187 -18.17 -2.88 10.88
N PHE A 188 -18.03 -3.89 10.04
CA PHE A 188 -16.71 -4.40 9.68
C PHE A 188 -15.84 -3.26 9.11
N PRO A 189 -14.57 -3.08 9.56
CA PRO A 189 -13.75 -1.92 9.19
C PRO A 189 -13.58 -1.76 7.68
N ARG A 190 -13.35 -2.84 6.94
CA ARG A 190 -13.24 -2.83 5.48
C ARG A 190 -14.60 -2.96 4.76
N SER A 191 -15.67 -2.41 5.34
CA SER A 191 -16.93 -2.26 4.63
C SER A 191 -16.85 -1.13 3.61
N ILE A 192 -17.54 -1.27 2.49
CA ILE A 192 -17.61 -0.22 1.45
C ILE A 192 -18.07 1.11 2.06
N LYS A 193 -19.06 1.06 2.97
CA LYS A 193 -19.53 2.25 3.70
C LYS A 193 -18.41 2.96 4.46
N ASN A 194 -17.51 2.22 5.12
CA ASN A 194 -16.43 2.81 5.89
C ASN A 194 -15.30 3.34 4.99
N ILE A 195 -15.00 2.64 3.91
CA ILE A 195 -14.04 3.10 2.88
C ILE A 195 -14.53 4.41 2.26
N GLU A 196 -15.82 4.53 1.93
CA GLU A 196 -16.42 5.75 1.43
C GLU A 196 -16.39 6.88 2.47
N ALA A 197 -16.70 6.57 3.73
CA ALA A 197 -16.68 7.55 4.82
C ALA A 197 -15.28 8.15 5.00
N LEU A 198 -14.23 7.33 4.97
CA LEU A 198 -12.84 7.80 5.04
C LEU A 198 -12.48 8.69 3.85
N ALA A 199 -12.78 8.26 2.63
CA ALA A 199 -12.50 9.03 1.42
C ALA A 199 -13.25 10.37 1.41
N THR A 200 -14.50 10.40 1.89
CA THR A 200 -15.31 11.62 2.05
C THR A 200 -14.70 12.54 3.10
N PHE A 201 -14.31 12.01 4.26
CA PHE A 201 -13.67 12.79 5.32
C PHE A 201 -12.37 13.46 4.85
N ARG A 202 -11.51 12.69 4.15
CA ARG A 202 -10.27 13.21 3.56
C ARG A 202 -10.55 14.19 2.42
N GLY A 203 -11.63 13.95 1.65
CA GLY A 203 -12.10 14.85 0.60
C GLY A 203 -12.53 16.21 1.15
N ALA A 204 -13.31 16.21 2.23
CA ALA A 204 -13.72 17.45 2.90
C ALA A 204 -12.51 18.28 3.38
N THR A 205 -11.47 17.60 3.90
CA THR A 205 -10.21 18.25 4.30
C THR A 205 -9.49 18.89 3.11
N ALA A 206 -9.56 18.25 1.93
CA ALA A 206 -8.88 18.71 0.70
C ALA A 206 -9.75 19.63 -0.18
N GLY A 207 -11.02 19.88 0.18
CA GLY A 207 -11.96 20.68 -0.62
C GLY A 207 -12.45 19.97 -1.90
N VAL A 208 -12.51 18.62 -1.88
CA VAL A 208 -12.99 17.78 -2.99
C VAL A 208 -13.97 16.73 -2.46
N ASN A 209 -14.67 16.00 -3.36
CA ASN A 209 -15.66 15.01 -2.92
C ASN A 209 -15.00 13.79 -2.25
N TYR A 210 -13.94 13.25 -2.87
CA TYR A 210 -13.20 12.10 -2.35
C TYR A 210 -11.71 12.32 -2.47
N ALA A 211 -10.96 12.03 -1.39
CA ALA A 211 -9.51 12.07 -1.40
C ALA A 211 -8.91 10.84 -0.72
N GLU A 212 -7.71 10.49 -1.12
CA GLU A 212 -6.78 9.68 -0.36
C GLU A 212 -5.77 10.57 0.33
N ALA A 213 -5.38 10.20 1.54
CA ALA A 213 -4.48 10.99 2.35
C ALA A 213 -3.20 10.22 2.67
N PHE A 214 -2.10 10.94 2.66
CA PHE A 214 -0.76 10.40 2.87
C PHE A 214 -0.02 11.26 3.87
N GLN A 215 0.92 10.65 4.58
CA GLN A 215 1.95 11.38 5.30
C GLN A 215 3.21 11.43 4.43
N LEU A 216 3.56 12.63 3.98
CA LEU A 216 4.82 12.86 3.26
C LEU A 216 5.98 12.77 4.23
N ILE A 217 6.80 11.71 4.07
CA ILE A 217 7.95 11.40 4.94
C ILE A 217 9.21 12.07 4.40
N LYS A 218 9.36 12.07 3.09
CA LYS A 218 10.54 12.61 2.42
C LYS A 218 10.14 13.26 1.10
N PHE A 219 10.68 14.44 0.86
CA PHE A 219 10.61 15.11 -0.42
C PHE A 219 11.96 15.76 -0.73
N ILE A 220 12.48 15.54 -1.93
CA ILE A 220 13.71 16.13 -2.43
C ILE A 220 13.36 16.85 -3.73
N ASP A 221 13.43 18.16 -3.71
CA ASP A 221 13.26 19.00 -4.89
C ASP A 221 14.62 19.12 -5.61
N LYS A 222 14.68 18.56 -6.84
CA LYS A 222 15.87 18.56 -7.69
C LYS A 222 15.49 18.85 -9.14
#